data_5ebfa43bdef2b9b9072dcd69b1e5d965
#
_entry.id   5ebfa43bdef2b9b9072dcd69b1e5d965
#
_cell.length_a   1.000
_cell.length_b   1.000
_cell.length_c   1.000
_cell.angle_alpha   90.00
_cell.angle_beta   90.00
_cell.angle_gamma   90.00
#
_symmetry.space_group_name_H-M   'P 1'
#
loop_
_entity.id
_entity.type
_entity.pdbx_description
1 polymer ?
#
loop_
_entity_poly.entity_id
_entity_poly.type
_entity_poly.pdbx_seq_one_letter_code
_entity_poly.pdbx_strand_id
1 'polypeptide(L)'
;MNIASIETRRYRYPLDPPFLAAWDPEPRTSQEATIVVVRSDDGTEGYASGDALPDRSLLERLLIGRDAFDVRAVHGIVETVDFHHGRNWIVEVAVWDLLGRARDEPVWHLLGGERDRILAYASSGELVDADERVRRCAALRDAGVRAVKLRLHSQDWRVDLPVIAAVRDRVPELDVLVDANQGWRMPGDLTPRWDQATAAEFARELERLGVYWLEEPLATDDLEGYAALAHGTGIRIAAGEMVRTEAEARALLTTGSVAVVQPDVVLSGGLVGAGRIARLASELDRTWSPHTWSNGYGLLANLHAALAFSTCPYVEVPLDPPAWSAERRDWLLPVVLEIRADGTISPPPGSGLGVAPDFDAIEQYRIG
;
A
#
# COMPACT_ATOMS: atom_id res chain seq x y z
N MET A 1 11.92 27.17 -8.35
CA MET A 1 12.62 25.89 -8.64
C MET A 1 11.79 25.14 -9.68
N ASN A 2 12.31 25.10 -10.90
CA ASN A 2 11.55 24.50 -11.99
C ASN A 2 11.99 23.07 -12.27
N ILE A 3 11.05 22.22 -12.68
CA ILE A 3 11.37 20.85 -13.13
C ILE A 3 12.17 20.95 -14.42
N ALA A 4 13.40 20.41 -14.45
CA ALA A 4 14.31 20.45 -15.58
C ALA A 4 14.31 19.15 -16.39
N SER A 5 14.14 18.00 -15.72
CA SER A 5 14.07 16.70 -16.42
C SER A 5 13.30 15.66 -15.59
N ILE A 6 12.77 14.66 -16.30
CA ILE A 6 12.16 13.47 -15.74
C ILE A 6 12.84 12.27 -16.39
N GLU A 7 13.42 11.38 -15.61
CA GLU A 7 14.05 10.14 -16.09
C GLU A 7 13.32 8.94 -15.47
N THR A 8 13.24 7.85 -16.22
CA THR A 8 12.72 6.56 -15.75
C THR A 8 13.78 5.49 -15.96
N ARG A 9 14.01 4.66 -14.93
CA ARG A 9 14.91 3.52 -14.99
C ARG A 9 14.15 2.27 -14.56
N ARG A 10 14.20 1.23 -15.39
CA ARG A 10 13.52 -0.04 -15.12
C ARG A 10 14.49 -1.08 -14.62
N TYR A 11 14.02 -1.85 -13.64
CA TYR A 11 14.79 -2.90 -12.99
C TYR A 11 13.95 -4.16 -12.86
N ARG A 12 14.62 -5.34 -12.82
CA ARG A 12 14.00 -6.63 -12.57
C ARG A 12 14.85 -7.41 -11.59
N TYR A 13 14.30 -7.62 -10.41
CA TYR A 13 14.91 -8.38 -9.32
C TYR A 13 14.46 -9.84 -9.39
N PRO A 14 15.36 -10.84 -9.43
CA PRO A 14 14.99 -12.24 -9.41
C PRO A 14 14.46 -12.65 -8.04
N LEU A 15 13.40 -13.46 -8.01
CA LEU A 15 12.87 -14.07 -6.81
C LEU A 15 13.27 -15.54 -6.76
N ASP A 16 14.20 -15.89 -5.88
CA ASP A 16 14.64 -17.26 -5.65
C ASP A 16 14.58 -17.56 -4.12
N PRO A 17 13.75 -18.49 -3.68
CA PRO A 17 12.74 -19.22 -4.45
C PRO A 17 11.64 -18.29 -4.99
N PRO A 18 10.89 -18.73 -6.04
CA PRO A 18 9.71 -17.99 -6.50
C PRO A 18 8.71 -17.72 -5.39
N PHE A 19 7.94 -16.64 -5.52
CA PHE A 19 6.93 -16.23 -4.54
C PHE A 19 5.53 -16.43 -5.13
N LEU A 20 4.68 -17.19 -4.44
CA LEU A 20 3.26 -17.36 -4.78
C LEU A 20 2.41 -16.58 -3.78
N ALA A 21 1.96 -15.41 -4.20
CA ALA A 21 1.00 -14.65 -3.40
C ALA A 21 -0.41 -15.27 -3.51
N ALA A 22 -1.21 -15.09 -2.45
CA ALA A 22 -2.58 -15.60 -2.38
C ALA A 22 -3.48 -15.17 -3.54
N TRP A 23 -3.19 -14.03 -4.15
CA TRP A 23 -3.95 -13.43 -5.26
C TRP A 23 -3.34 -13.71 -6.64
N ASP A 24 -2.16 -14.34 -6.71
CA ASP A 24 -1.50 -14.64 -7.99
C ASP A 24 -1.95 -16.01 -8.52
N PRO A 25 -2.28 -16.11 -9.80
CA PRO A 25 -2.60 -17.41 -10.42
C PRO A 25 -1.36 -18.29 -10.61
N GLU A 26 -0.15 -17.70 -10.64
CA GLU A 26 1.13 -18.39 -10.85
C GLU A 26 2.24 -17.77 -9.98
N PRO A 27 3.26 -18.56 -9.59
CA PRO A 27 4.38 -18.03 -8.81
C PRO A 27 5.17 -16.95 -9.58
N ARG A 28 5.47 -15.86 -8.90
CA ARG A 28 6.37 -14.81 -9.41
C ARG A 28 7.82 -15.28 -9.33
N THR A 29 8.53 -15.22 -10.44
CA THR A 29 9.97 -15.52 -10.53
C THR A 29 10.83 -14.26 -10.48
N SER A 30 10.21 -13.09 -10.60
CA SER A 30 10.88 -11.79 -10.50
C SER A 30 9.92 -10.70 -10.06
N GLN A 31 10.47 -9.60 -9.56
CA GLN A 31 9.77 -8.35 -9.31
C GLN A 31 10.33 -7.26 -10.22
N GLU A 32 9.46 -6.59 -10.99
CA GLU A 32 9.84 -5.42 -11.77
C GLU A 32 9.54 -4.15 -10.98
N ALA A 33 10.34 -3.12 -11.22
CA ALA A 33 10.10 -1.80 -10.67
C ALA A 33 10.63 -0.71 -11.60
N THR A 34 9.96 0.43 -11.57
CA THR A 34 10.40 1.65 -12.26
C THR A 34 10.80 2.68 -11.21
N ILE A 35 12.05 3.15 -11.26
CA ILE A 35 12.47 4.35 -10.51
C ILE A 35 12.26 5.56 -11.40
N VAL A 36 11.57 6.57 -10.86
CA VAL A 36 11.45 7.90 -11.45
C VAL A 36 12.44 8.82 -10.76
N VAL A 37 13.20 9.58 -11.56
CA VAL A 37 14.07 10.66 -11.10
C VAL A 37 13.55 11.96 -11.67
N VAL A 38 13.14 12.89 -10.80
CA VAL A 38 12.80 14.26 -11.18
C VAL A 38 13.94 15.18 -10.76
N ARG A 39 14.48 15.96 -11.71
CA ARG A 39 15.56 16.92 -11.42
C ARG A 39 15.07 18.33 -11.65
N SER A 40 15.42 19.24 -10.76
CA SER A 40 15.17 20.67 -10.88
C SER A 40 16.30 21.42 -11.60
N ASP A 41 16.05 22.67 -11.94
CA ASP A 41 16.99 23.57 -12.60
C ASP A 41 18.20 23.97 -11.73
N ASP A 42 18.13 23.79 -10.42
CA ASP A 42 19.25 23.96 -9.48
C ASP A 42 20.05 22.66 -9.21
N GLY A 43 19.64 21.56 -9.83
CA GLY A 43 20.30 20.26 -9.74
C GLY A 43 19.83 19.36 -8.60
N THR A 44 18.83 19.79 -7.79
CA THR A 44 18.22 18.93 -6.77
C THR A 44 17.44 17.78 -7.45
N GLU A 45 17.54 16.58 -6.91
CA GLU A 45 16.86 15.39 -7.42
C GLU A 45 15.85 14.85 -6.41
N GLY A 46 14.72 14.36 -6.94
CA GLY A 46 13.73 13.61 -6.17
C GLY A 46 13.47 12.25 -6.80
N TYR A 47 13.16 11.26 -5.98
CA TYR A 47 13.06 9.85 -6.36
C TYR A 47 11.76 9.24 -5.86
N ALA A 48 11.18 8.36 -6.68
CA ALA A 48 10.13 7.45 -6.27
C ALA A 48 10.16 6.19 -7.11
N SER A 49 9.49 5.15 -6.66
CA SER A 49 9.34 3.91 -7.43
C SER A 49 8.00 3.26 -7.19
N GLY A 50 7.58 2.47 -8.16
CA GLY A 50 6.41 1.61 -8.17
C GLY A 50 6.47 0.65 -9.35
N ASP A 51 5.44 -0.17 -9.47
CA ASP A 51 5.35 -1.20 -10.53
C ASP A 51 4.86 -0.60 -11.86
N ALA A 52 4.32 0.62 -11.85
CA ALA A 52 3.82 1.30 -13.04
C ALA A 52 4.97 1.83 -13.92
N LEU A 53 4.72 1.89 -15.22
CA LEU A 53 5.58 2.57 -16.18
C LEU A 53 4.89 3.87 -16.61
N PRO A 54 5.34 5.04 -16.13
CA PRO A 54 4.76 6.33 -16.48
C PRO A 54 4.93 6.66 -17.96
N ASP A 55 3.97 7.41 -18.54
CA ASP A 55 4.15 8.03 -19.86
C ASP A 55 5.11 9.22 -19.75
N ARG A 56 6.40 8.88 -19.68
CA ARG A 56 7.48 9.83 -19.51
C ARG A 56 7.44 10.94 -20.56
N SER A 57 7.25 10.60 -21.82
CA SER A 57 7.33 11.59 -22.93
C SER A 57 6.22 12.64 -22.84
N LEU A 58 5.03 12.25 -22.41
CA LEU A 58 3.91 13.15 -22.19
C LEU A 58 4.14 14.01 -20.94
N LEU A 59 4.56 13.40 -19.85
CA LEU A 59 4.85 14.09 -18.60
C LEU A 59 5.99 15.11 -18.74
N GLU A 60 7.07 14.78 -19.48
CA GLU A 60 8.13 15.74 -19.80
C GLU A 60 7.60 16.98 -20.51
N ARG A 61 6.76 16.81 -21.54
CA ARG A 61 6.17 17.94 -22.29
C ARG A 61 5.28 18.83 -21.42
N LEU A 62 4.66 18.28 -20.39
CA LEU A 62 3.69 18.99 -19.56
C LEU A 62 4.30 19.59 -18.30
N LEU A 63 5.33 18.94 -17.74
CA LEU A 63 5.91 19.30 -16.45
C LEU A 63 7.24 20.05 -16.53
N ILE A 64 8.07 19.85 -17.58
CA ILE A 64 9.34 20.57 -17.71
C ILE A 64 9.08 22.08 -17.80
N GLY A 65 9.86 22.84 -17.04
CA GLY A 65 9.75 24.29 -16.91
C GLY A 65 8.68 24.77 -15.90
N ARG A 66 7.91 23.85 -15.31
CA ARG A 66 6.94 24.21 -14.26
C ARG A 66 7.61 24.32 -12.90
N ASP A 67 7.08 25.20 -12.06
CA ASP A 67 7.51 25.31 -10.68
C ASP A 67 7.09 24.05 -9.91
N ALA A 68 8.07 23.32 -9.36
CA ALA A 68 7.84 22.13 -8.55
C ALA A 68 7.05 22.44 -7.26
N PHE A 69 7.11 23.67 -6.74
CA PHE A 69 6.32 24.09 -5.57
C PHE A 69 4.85 24.33 -5.89
N ASP A 70 4.45 24.46 -7.16
CA ASP A 70 3.03 24.45 -7.52
C ASP A 70 2.49 23.01 -7.57
N VAL A 71 2.45 22.38 -6.40
CA VAL A 71 1.99 20.99 -6.25
C VAL A 71 0.58 20.76 -6.78
N ARG A 72 -0.26 21.79 -6.81
CA ARG A 72 -1.62 21.67 -7.37
C ARG A 72 -1.60 21.54 -8.88
N ALA A 73 -0.76 22.32 -9.56
CA ALA A 73 -0.59 22.23 -11.00
C ALA A 73 0.06 20.89 -11.38
N VAL A 74 1.10 20.46 -10.66
CA VAL A 74 1.74 19.15 -10.85
C VAL A 74 0.71 18.03 -10.69
N HIS A 75 -0.04 18.01 -9.59
CA HIS A 75 -1.08 17.02 -9.34
C HIS A 75 -2.12 16.98 -10.47
N GLY A 76 -2.69 18.13 -10.85
CA GLY A 76 -3.72 18.19 -11.90
C GLY A 76 -3.21 17.71 -13.27
N ILE A 77 -1.93 17.93 -13.59
CA ILE A 77 -1.31 17.40 -14.80
C ILE A 77 -1.19 15.87 -14.70
N VAL A 78 -0.64 15.35 -13.60
CA VAL A 78 -0.49 13.90 -13.40
C VAL A 78 -1.86 13.22 -13.38
N GLU A 79 -2.87 13.79 -12.73
CA GLU A 79 -4.24 13.28 -12.70
C GLU A 79 -4.84 13.17 -14.12
N THR A 80 -4.65 14.19 -14.97
CA THR A 80 -5.14 14.16 -16.35
C THR A 80 -4.40 13.10 -17.18
N VAL A 81 -3.08 12.97 -17.00
CA VAL A 81 -2.29 11.95 -17.69
C VAL A 81 -2.70 10.56 -17.20
N ASP A 82 -2.88 10.38 -15.90
CA ASP A 82 -3.31 9.11 -15.30
C ASP A 82 -4.66 8.64 -15.84
N PHE A 83 -5.60 9.55 -16.01
CA PHE A 83 -6.93 9.27 -16.57
C PHE A 83 -6.84 8.66 -17.98
N HIS A 84 -5.91 9.13 -18.81
CA HIS A 84 -5.79 8.70 -20.22
C HIS A 84 -4.76 7.56 -20.44
N HIS A 85 -3.71 7.49 -19.63
CA HIS A 85 -2.52 6.68 -19.89
C HIS A 85 -2.15 5.74 -18.72
N GLY A 86 -3.00 5.63 -17.70
CA GLY A 86 -2.76 4.73 -16.57
C GLY A 86 -1.90 5.33 -15.48
N ARG A 87 -1.39 4.47 -14.60
CA ARG A 87 -0.83 4.86 -13.29
C ARG A 87 0.47 5.65 -13.40
N ASN A 88 0.42 6.96 -13.10
CA ASN A 88 1.55 7.89 -13.21
C ASN A 88 1.93 8.54 -11.86
N TRP A 89 1.28 8.18 -10.75
CA TRP A 89 1.39 8.85 -9.46
C TRP A 89 2.79 8.83 -8.86
N ILE A 90 3.64 7.86 -9.21
CA ILE A 90 5.04 7.84 -8.77
C ILE A 90 5.83 9.08 -9.22
N VAL A 91 5.39 9.78 -10.28
CA VAL A 91 6.01 11.06 -10.70
C VAL A 91 5.68 12.17 -9.70
N GLU A 92 4.43 12.25 -9.22
CA GLU A 92 4.06 13.19 -8.18
C GLU A 92 4.82 12.92 -6.88
N VAL A 93 4.95 11.64 -6.48
CA VAL A 93 5.72 11.25 -5.28
C VAL A 93 7.18 11.67 -5.41
N ALA A 94 7.80 11.51 -6.61
CA ALA A 94 9.16 11.96 -6.85
C ALA A 94 9.30 13.50 -6.77
N VAL A 95 8.27 14.25 -7.18
CA VAL A 95 8.24 15.71 -6.98
C VAL A 95 8.16 16.06 -5.49
N TRP A 96 7.38 15.35 -4.70
CA TRP A 96 7.35 15.58 -3.25
C TRP A 96 8.68 15.23 -2.56
N ASP A 97 9.37 14.16 -3.00
CA ASP A 97 10.73 13.88 -2.53
C ASP A 97 11.70 15.02 -2.88
N LEU A 98 11.65 15.53 -4.12
CA LEU A 98 12.39 16.69 -4.57
C LEU A 98 12.14 17.92 -3.66
N LEU A 99 10.89 18.22 -3.35
CA LEU A 99 10.51 19.33 -2.48
C LEU A 99 11.04 19.15 -1.06
N GLY A 100 10.95 17.93 -0.51
CA GLY A 100 11.49 17.61 0.79
C GLY A 100 13.00 17.85 0.85
N ARG A 101 13.74 17.40 -0.17
CA ARG A 101 15.19 17.64 -0.28
C ARG A 101 15.52 19.11 -0.43
N ALA A 102 14.78 19.84 -1.24
CA ALA A 102 14.99 21.28 -1.42
C ALA A 102 14.71 22.10 -0.13
N ARG A 103 13.86 21.62 0.74
CA ARG A 103 13.50 22.24 2.03
C ARG A 103 14.29 21.71 3.22
N ASP A 104 15.08 20.65 3.01
CA ASP A 104 15.74 19.86 4.06
C ASP A 104 14.75 19.35 5.13
N GLU A 105 13.57 18.88 4.64
CA GLU A 105 12.50 18.37 5.48
C GLU A 105 11.97 17.03 4.96
N PRO A 106 11.52 16.11 5.83
CA PRO A 106 10.87 14.88 5.40
C PRO A 106 9.48 15.17 4.81
N VAL A 107 9.05 14.38 3.83
CA VAL A 107 7.77 14.56 3.13
C VAL A 107 6.59 14.57 4.10
N TRP A 108 6.55 13.67 5.11
CA TRP A 108 5.45 13.65 6.07
C TRP A 108 5.28 14.97 6.82
N HIS A 109 6.38 15.68 7.12
CA HIS A 109 6.35 17.00 7.78
C HIS A 109 5.83 18.08 6.82
N LEU A 110 6.27 18.08 5.56
CA LEU A 110 5.73 18.99 4.53
C LEU A 110 4.23 18.81 4.29
N LEU A 111 3.72 17.59 4.50
CA LEU A 111 2.30 17.27 4.42
C LEU A 111 1.51 17.68 5.68
N GLY A 112 2.18 18.22 6.71
CA GLY A 112 1.58 18.65 7.96
C GLY A 112 1.48 17.59 9.04
N GLY A 113 2.20 16.47 8.91
CA GLY A 113 2.29 15.43 9.94
C GLY A 113 3.10 15.88 11.16
N GLU A 114 2.73 15.35 12.30
CA GLU A 114 3.40 15.63 13.60
C GLU A 114 4.06 14.38 14.18
N ARG A 115 3.80 13.19 13.63
CA ARG A 115 4.34 11.90 14.05
C ARG A 115 5.50 11.50 13.19
N ASP A 116 6.57 10.97 13.77
CA ASP A 116 7.73 10.42 13.08
C ASP A 116 7.70 8.89 12.94
N ARG A 117 6.70 8.22 13.56
CA ARG A 117 6.53 6.77 13.57
C ARG A 117 5.07 6.36 13.77
N ILE A 118 4.73 5.16 13.36
CA ILE A 118 3.39 4.58 13.47
C ILE A 118 3.52 3.08 13.72
N LEU A 119 2.55 2.47 14.43
CA LEU A 119 2.50 1.01 14.53
C LEU A 119 2.31 0.37 13.15
N ALA A 120 3.00 -0.75 12.93
CA ALA A 120 2.89 -1.52 11.71
C ALA A 120 2.05 -2.77 11.92
N TYR A 121 1.30 -3.19 10.88
CA TYR A 121 0.88 -4.56 10.77
C TYR A 121 1.68 -5.29 9.68
N ALA A 122 2.12 -6.51 9.99
CA ALA A 122 2.76 -7.36 8.99
C ALA A 122 1.70 -7.97 8.06
N SER A 123 1.79 -7.67 6.77
CA SER A 123 0.86 -8.18 5.77
C SER A 123 1.42 -9.45 5.14
N SER A 124 0.74 -10.58 5.33
CA SER A 124 1.14 -11.86 4.76
C SER A 124 0.80 -11.92 3.26
N GLY A 125 1.50 -12.78 2.52
CA GLY A 125 1.28 -12.98 1.09
C GLY A 125 0.92 -14.41 0.73
N GLU A 126 1.49 -15.41 1.40
CA GLU A 126 1.28 -16.83 1.07
C GLU A 126 0.06 -17.42 1.78
N LEU A 127 -0.53 -18.44 1.16
CA LEU A 127 -1.43 -19.38 1.82
C LEU A 127 -0.61 -20.53 2.39
N VAL A 128 -0.66 -20.72 3.70
CA VAL A 128 0.02 -21.80 4.40
C VAL A 128 -0.92 -22.47 5.40
N ASP A 129 -0.61 -23.67 5.85
CA ASP A 129 -1.41 -24.35 6.86
C ASP A 129 -1.39 -23.64 8.23
N ALA A 130 -2.28 -24.08 9.13
CA ALA A 130 -2.49 -23.41 10.40
C ALA A 130 -1.24 -23.44 11.31
N ASP A 131 -0.50 -24.55 11.34
CA ASP A 131 0.68 -24.66 12.20
C ASP A 131 1.82 -23.77 11.71
N GLU A 132 2.05 -23.75 10.40
CA GLU A 132 3.03 -22.86 9.78
C GLU A 132 2.64 -21.37 9.99
N ARG A 133 1.36 -21.01 9.78
CA ARG A 133 0.90 -19.62 9.99
C ARG A 133 1.08 -19.19 11.44
N VAL A 134 0.72 -20.03 12.40
CA VAL A 134 0.93 -19.76 13.83
C VAL A 134 2.42 -19.60 14.15
N ARG A 135 3.28 -20.45 13.61
CA ARG A 135 4.73 -20.35 13.81
C ARG A 135 5.28 -19.03 13.29
N ARG A 136 4.88 -18.60 12.07
CA ARG A 136 5.28 -17.30 11.49
C ARG A 136 4.75 -16.13 12.32
N CYS A 137 3.50 -16.15 12.71
CA CYS A 137 2.89 -15.11 13.54
C CYS A 137 3.57 -15.01 14.92
N ALA A 138 3.92 -16.14 15.56
CA ALA A 138 4.65 -16.13 16.82
C ALA A 138 6.05 -15.49 16.66
N ALA A 139 6.77 -15.83 15.59
CA ALA A 139 8.08 -15.22 15.30
C ALA A 139 7.97 -13.69 15.06
N LEU A 140 6.94 -13.24 14.34
CA LEU A 140 6.67 -11.80 14.13
C LEU A 140 6.34 -11.09 15.46
N ARG A 141 5.51 -11.68 16.33
CA ARG A 141 5.22 -11.16 17.68
C ARG A 141 6.51 -11.02 18.49
N ASP A 142 7.35 -12.05 18.49
CA ASP A 142 8.62 -12.06 19.25
C ASP A 142 9.60 -11.01 18.72
N ALA A 143 9.53 -10.67 17.42
CA ALA A 143 10.27 -9.55 16.81
C ALA A 143 9.66 -8.17 17.11
N GLY A 144 8.50 -8.10 17.80
CA GLY A 144 7.89 -6.84 18.21
C GLY A 144 6.63 -6.44 17.44
N VAL A 145 6.25 -7.16 16.38
CA VAL A 145 5.01 -6.91 15.63
C VAL A 145 3.79 -7.01 16.54
N ARG A 146 2.80 -6.13 16.35
CA ARG A 146 1.58 -6.07 17.17
C ARG A 146 0.32 -6.45 16.41
N ALA A 147 0.37 -6.45 15.09
CA ALA A 147 -0.77 -6.82 14.25
C ALA A 147 -0.31 -7.55 12.99
N VAL A 148 -1.15 -8.48 12.50
CA VAL A 148 -0.89 -9.21 11.26
C VAL A 148 -2.13 -9.20 10.38
N LYS A 149 -1.94 -9.04 9.07
CA LYS A 149 -3.00 -9.23 8.08
C LYS A 149 -2.83 -10.60 7.42
N LEU A 150 -3.84 -11.45 7.58
CA LEU A 150 -3.90 -12.78 6.97
C LEU A 150 -4.70 -12.67 5.69
N ARG A 151 -4.17 -13.24 4.61
CA ARG A 151 -4.82 -13.23 3.31
C ARG A 151 -5.52 -14.54 3.03
N LEU A 152 -6.63 -14.44 2.33
CA LEU A 152 -7.43 -15.55 1.87
C LEU A 152 -7.67 -15.40 0.36
N HIS A 153 -7.89 -16.53 -0.30
CA HIS A 153 -8.31 -16.53 -1.71
C HIS A 153 -9.13 -17.79 -2.06
N SER A 154 -9.56 -18.52 -1.05
CA SER A 154 -10.37 -19.72 -1.25
C SER A 154 -11.78 -19.36 -1.66
N GLN A 155 -12.36 -20.16 -2.57
CA GLN A 155 -13.79 -20.07 -2.90
C GLN A 155 -14.65 -20.43 -1.69
N ASP A 156 -14.25 -21.42 -0.93
CA ASP A 156 -14.87 -21.79 0.34
C ASP A 156 -14.00 -21.27 1.49
N TRP A 157 -14.40 -20.19 2.11
CA TRP A 157 -13.73 -19.57 3.25
C TRP A 157 -13.60 -20.50 4.45
N ARG A 158 -14.39 -21.60 4.50
CA ARG A 158 -14.33 -22.58 5.59
C ARG A 158 -13.02 -23.34 5.60
N VAL A 159 -12.31 -23.36 4.47
CA VAL A 159 -10.95 -23.91 4.37
C VAL A 159 -9.94 -23.03 5.11
N ASP A 160 -10.11 -21.71 5.04
CA ASP A 160 -9.16 -20.74 5.61
C ASP A 160 -9.48 -20.36 7.05
N LEU A 161 -10.76 -20.48 7.48
CA LEU A 161 -11.19 -20.12 8.84
C LEU A 161 -10.39 -20.81 9.95
N PRO A 162 -10.02 -22.11 9.85
CA PRO A 162 -9.20 -22.78 10.87
C PRO A 162 -7.82 -22.15 11.05
N VAL A 163 -7.23 -21.58 9.98
CA VAL A 163 -5.93 -20.88 10.05
C VAL A 163 -6.06 -19.62 10.90
N ILE A 164 -7.10 -18.82 10.66
CA ILE A 164 -7.39 -17.60 11.42
C ILE A 164 -7.67 -17.93 12.89
N ALA A 165 -8.51 -18.94 13.12
CA ALA A 165 -8.87 -19.38 14.47
C ALA A 165 -7.64 -19.86 15.25
N ALA A 166 -6.73 -20.63 14.61
CA ALA A 166 -5.50 -21.09 15.22
C ALA A 166 -4.55 -19.94 15.61
N VAL A 167 -4.43 -18.90 14.78
CA VAL A 167 -3.64 -17.70 15.10
C VAL A 167 -4.27 -16.95 16.29
N ARG A 168 -5.59 -16.75 16.29
CA ARG A 168 -6.31 -16.08 17.38
C ARG A 168 -6.20 -16.82 18.72
N ASP A 169 -6.20 -18.16 18.69
CA ASP A 169 -6.10 -19.00 19.89
C ASP A 169 -4.66 -19.07 20.43
N ARG A 170 -3.68 -19.24 19.52
CA ARG A 170 -2.30 -19.59 19.90
C ARG A 170 -1.35 -18.39 19.95
N VAL A 171 -1.72 -17.25 19.37
CA VAL A 171 -0.97 -15.97 19.39
C VAL A 171 -1.92 -14.81 19.73
N PRO A 172 -2.59 -14.85 20.88
CA PRO A 172 -3.68 -13.90 21.21
C PRO A 172 -3.22 -12.46 21.39
N GLU A 173 -1.91 -12.22 21.50
CA GLU A 173 -1.34 -10.87 21.67
C GLU A 173 -1.35 -10.06 20.37
N LEU A 174 -1.53 -10.70 19.21
CA LEU A 174 -1.59 -10.01 17.93
C LEU A 174 -3.03 -9.58 17.60
N ASP A 175 -3.19 -8.36 17.16
CA ASP A 175 -4.38 -7.99 16.40
C ASP A 175 -4.35 -8.69 15.03
N VAL A 176 -5.43 -9.38 14.70
CA VAL A 176 -5.56 -10.08 13.42
C VAL A 176 -6.50 -9.30 12.51
N LEU A 177 -6.01 -8.94 11.35
CA LEU A 177 -6.72 -8.37 10.21
C LEU A 177 -6.88 -9.47 9.17
N VAL A 178 -7.95 -9.45 8.41
CA VAL A 178 -8.20 -10.47 7.38
C VAL A 178 -8.55 -9.80 6.07
N ASP A 179 -7.86 -10.21 5.01
CA ASP A 179 -8.13 -9.77 3.65
C ASP A 179 -8.70 -10.95 2.85
N ALA A 180 -9.94 -10.83 2.42
CA ALA A 180 -10.62 -11.86 1.64
C ALA A 180 -10.23 -11.84 0.16
N ASN A 181 -9.52 -10.81 -0.30
CA ASN A 181 -9.06 -10.64 -1.68
C ASN A 181 -10.18 -10.84 -2.74
N GLN A 182 -11.40 -10.35 -2.46
CA GLN A 182 -12.52 -10.44 -3.39
C GLN A 182 -12.75 -9.16 -4.19
N GLY A 183 -12.04 -8.06 -3.86
CA GLY A 183 -12.22 -6.76 -4.49
C GLY A 183 -11.92 -6.76 -6.00
N TRP A 184 -10.87 -7.43 -6.40
CA TRP A 184 -10.37 -7.47 -7.77
C TRP A 184 -9.77 -8.85 -8.12
N ARG A 185 -9.29 -9.01 -9.34
CA ARG A 185 -8.61 -10.24 -9.81
C ARG A 185 -7.39 -9.86 -10.62
N MET A 186 -6.34 -10.66 -10.49
CA MET A 186 -5.19 -10.58 -11.40
C MET A 186 -5.58 -11.00 -12.82
N PRO A 187 -4.94 -10.44 -13.87
CA PRO A 187 -5.14 -10.90 -15.22
C PRO A 187 -4.92 -12.41 -15.34
N GLY A 188 -5.91 -13.11 -15.88
CA GLY A 188 -5.91 -14.58 -16.01
C GLY A 188 -6.60 -15.32 -14.88
N ASP A 189 -6.86 -14.70 -13.76
CA ASP A 189 -7.69 -15.27 -12.69
C ASP A 189 -9.18 -15.08 -13.01
N LEU A 190 -9.87 -16.18 -13.34
CA LEU A 190 -11.30 -16.23 -13.66
C LEU A 190 -12.13 -16.78 -12.49
N THR A 191 -11.55 -16.92 -11.32
CA THR A 191 -12.23 -17.42 -10.13
C THR A 191 -13.42 -16.50 -9.77
N PRO A 192 -14.64 -17.05 -9.59
CA PRO A 192 -15.78 -16.25 -9.18
C PRO A 192 -15.52 -15.53 -7.85
N ARG A 193 -16.04 -14.32 -7.70
CA ARG A 193 -16.03 -13.61 -6.40
C ARG A 193 -17.14 -14.16 -5.50
N TRP A 194 -16.99 -13.92 -4.21
CA TRP A 194 -18.06 -14.22 -3.26
C TRP A 194 -19.30 -13.35 -3.54
N ASP A 195 -20.45 -13.93 -3.24
CA ASP A 195 -21.69 -13.18 -3.16
C ASP A 195 -21.87 -12.56 -1.76
N GLN A 196 -22.87 -11.69 -1.62
CA GLN A 196 -23.16 -10.99 -0.37
C GLN A 196 -23.51 -11.95 0.79
N ALA A 197 -24.15 -13.08 0.51
CA ALA A 197 -24.51 -14.07 1.52
C ALA A 197 -23.24 -14.74 2.10
N THR A 198 -22.34 -15.18 1.21
CA THR A 198 -21.04 -15.75 1.57
C THR A 198 -20.19 -14.76 2.39
N ALA A 199 -20.09 -13.51 1.95
CA ALA A 199 -19.36 -12.47 2.66
C ALA A 199 -19.97 -12.19 4.05
N ALA A 200 -21.30 -12.17 4.18
CA ALA A 200 -21.97 -11.96 5.46
C ALA A 200 -21.80 -13.13 6.43
N GLU A 201 -21.82 -14.36 5.93
CA GLU A 201 -21.53 -15.55 6.79
C GLU A 201 -20.12 -15.46 7.34
N PHE A 202 -19.15 -15.21 6.48
CA PHE A 202 -17.74 -15.12 6.88
C PHE A 202 -17.49 -13.94 7.85
N ALA A 203 -18.05 -12.77 7.58
CA ALA A 203 -17.93 -11.60 8.46
C ALA A 203 -18.38 -11.90 9.90
N ARG A 204 -19.49 -12.66 10.07
CA ARG A 204 -19.97 -13.06 11.40
C ARG A 204 -19.02 -14.04 12.11
N GLU A 205 -18.37 -14.95 11.38
CA GLU A 205 -17.37 -15.84 11.97
C GLU A 205 -16.14 -15.06 12.44
N LEU A 206 -15.66 -14.11 11.63
CA LEU A 206 -14.54 -13.24 11.98
C LEU A 206 -14.87 -12.33 13.18
N GLU A 207 -16.08 -11.81 13.25
CA GLU A 207 -16.57 -11.04 14.41
C GLU A 207 -16.49 -11.88 15.71
N ARG A 208 -16.93 -13.16 15.67
CA ARG A 208 -16.83 -14.07 16.83
C ARG A 208 -15.40 -14.35 17.23
N LEU A 209 -14.47 -14.40 16.27
CA LEU A 209 -13.04 -14.57 16.53
C LEU A 209 -12.35 -13.27 17.01
N GLY A 210 -13.05 -12.13 17.04
CA GLY A 210 -12.49 -10.85 17.43
C GLY A 210 -11.45 -10.33 16.44
N VAL A 211 -11.65 -10.58 15.15
CA VAL A 211 -10.80 -10.04 14.07
C VAL A 211 -10.97 -8.54 14.00
N TYR A 212 -9.88 -7.81 13.77
CA TYR A 212 -9.86 -6.34 13.82
C TYR A 212 -10.62 -5.70 12.66
N TRP A 213 -10.44 -6.20 11.42
CA TRP A 213 -11.26 -5.86 10.24
C TRP A 213 -11.32 -7.00 9.22
N LEU A 214 -12.33 -6.92 8.35
CA LEU A 214 -12.45 -7.72 7.13
C LEU A 214 -12.25 -6.80 5.92
N GLU A 215 -11.22 -7.09 5.11
CA GLU A 215 -10.82 -6.32 3.94
C GLU A 215 -11.32 -7.02 2.67
N GLU A 216 -11.86 -6.23 1.73
CA GLU A 216 -12.30 -6.61 0.39
C GLU A 216 -13.10 -7.94 0.31
N PRO A 217 -14.19 -8.11 1.09
CA PRO A 217 -15.01 -9.33 1.02
C PRO A 217 -15.90 -9.42 -0.23
N LEU A 218 -16.01 -8.35 -1.01
CA LEU A 218 -16.87 -8.21 -2.20
C LEU A 218 -16.12 -7.47 -3.31
N ALA A 219 -16.65 -7.50 -4.53
CA ALA A 219 -16.15 -6.66 -5.63
C ALA A 219 -16.14 -5.19 -5.21
N THR A 220 -15.09 -4.44 -5.58
CA THR A 220 -14.90 -3.04 -5.15
C THR A 220 -16.08 -2.13 -5.54
N ASP A 221 -16.82 -2.47 -6.60
CA ASP A 221 -17.97 -1.74 -7.11
C ASP A 221 -19.32 -2.22 -6.56
N ASP A 222 -19.38 -3.28 -5.74
CA ASP A 222 -20.62 -3.73 -5.06
C ASP A 222 -20.91 -2.88 -3.82
N LEU A 223 -21.21 -1.60 -4.04
CA LEU A 223 -21.43 -0.63 -2.96
C LEU A 223 -22.64 -1.00 -2.08
N GLU A 224 -23.70 -1.59 -2.65
CA GLU A 224 -24.87 -2.04 -1.91
C GLU A 224 -24.52 -3.22 -1.00
N GLY A 225 -23.70 -4.14 -1.48
CA GLY A 225 -23.20 -5.27 -0.69
C GLY A 225 -22.32 -4.81 0.48
N TYR A 226 -21.41 -3.87 0.24
CA TYR A 226 -20.62 -3.25 1.32
C TYR A 226 -21.50 -2.57 2.37
N ALA A 227 -22.51 -1.81 1.94
CA ALA A 227 -23.45 -1.17 2.86
C ALA A 227 -24.24 -2.20 3.68
N ALA A 228 -24.71 -3.27 3.04
CA ALA A 228 -25.41 -4.36 3.72
C ALA A 228 -24.52 -5.05 4.77
N LEU A 229 -23.25 -5.33 4.43
CA LEU A 229 -22.27 -5.88 5.38
C LEU A 229 -22.02 -4.94 6.56
N ALA A 230 -21.77 -3.65 6.28
CA ALA A 230 -21.49 -2.66 7.32
C ALA A 230 -22.65 -2.48 8.31
N HIS A 231 -23.90 -2.67 7.85
CA HIS A 231 -25.08 -2.60 8.73
C HIS A 231 -25.42 -3.94 9.40
N GLY A 232 -25.05 -5.06 8.76
CA GLY A 232 -25.42 -6.41 9.21
C GLY A 232 -24.42 -7.09 10.14
N THR A 233 -23.24 -6.50 10.38
CA THR A 233 -22.15 -7.07 11.19
C THR A 233 -21.51 -5.99 12.07
N GLY A 234 -20.91 -6.37 13.19
CA GLY A 234 -20.13 -5.46 14.04
C GLY A 234 -18.64 -5.38 13.69
N ILE A 235 -18.16 -6.18 12.71
CA ILE A 235 -16.77 -6.13 12.27
C ILE A 235 -16.55 -4.89 11.37
N ARG A 236 -15.38 -4.25 11.49
CA ARG A 236 -15.00 -3.17 10.56
C ARG A 236 -14.80 -3.74 9.17
N ILE A 237 -15.42 -3.11 8.17
CA ILE A 237 -15.18 -3.43 6.77
C ILE A 237 -14.18 -2.44 6.20
N ALA A 238 -13.13 -2.97 5.56
CA ALA A 238 -12.09 -2.21 4.90
C ALA A 238 -12.09 -2.50 3.40
N ALA A 239 -11.83 -1.49 2.57
CA ALA A 239 -11.73 -1.65 1.11
C ALA A 239 -11.08 -0.43 0.45
N GLY A 240 -10.73 -0.58 -0.82
CA GLY A 240 -10.39 0.56 -1.66
C GLY A 240 -8.93 0.66 -2.08
N GLU A 241 -8.15 -0.40 -2.00
CA GLU A 241 -6.76 -0.42 -2.46
C GLU A 241 -6.64 -0.14 -3.98
N MET A 242 -7.67 -0.48 -4.75
CA MET A 242 -7.72 -0.29 -6.20
C MET A 242 -8.54 0.92 -6.65
N VAL A 243 -9.09 1.73 -5.74
CA VAL A 243 -9.74 3.00 -6.11
C VAL A 243 -8.72 3.92 -6.80
N ARG A 244 -9.17 4.66 -7.80
CA ARG A 244 -8.30 5.54 -8.59
C ARG A 244 -8.59 7.01 -8.39
N THR A 245 -9.79 7.32 -7.96
CA THR A 245 -10.29 8.69 -7.85
C THR A 245 -10.88 8.98 -6.48
N GLU A 246 -10.90 10.26 -6.11
CA GLU A 246 -11.62 10.71 -4.92
C GLU A 246 -13.11 10.35 -4.99
N ALA A 247 -13.71 10.35 -6.20
CA ALA A 247 -15.11 10.00 -6.39
C ALA A 247 -15.40 8.53 -6.04
N GLU A 248 -14.52 7.60 -6.44
CA GLU A 248 -14.64 6.18 -6.07
C GLU A 248 -14.46 5.97 -4.57
N ALA A 249 -13.45 6.61 -3.96
CA ALA A 249 -13.26 6.58 -2.52
C ALA A 249 -14.47 7.15 -1.76
N ARG A 250 -15.03 8.26 -2.24
CA ARG A 250 -16.26 8.86 -1.71
C ARG A 250 -17.43 7.88 -1.77
N ALA A 251 -17.61 7.19 -2.89
CA ALA A 251 -18.68 6.21 -3.06
C ALA A 251 -18.57 5.06 -2.06
N LEU A 252 -17.36 4.51 -1.84
CA LEU A 252 -17.11 3.51 -0.81
C LEU A 252 -17.42 4.03 0.60
N LEU A 253 -16.99 5.23 0.93
CA LEU A 253 -17.20 5.83 2.26
C LEU A 253 -18.67 6.18 2.54
N THR A 254 -19.40 6.69 1.53
CA THR A 254 -20.79 7.14 1.71
C THR A 254 -21.79 6.04 1.40
N THR A 255 -21.84 5.55 0.18
CA THR A 255 -22.78 4.52 -0.25
C THR A 255 -22.39 3.16 0.29
N GLY A 256 -21.12 2.76 0.16
CA GLY A 256 -20.62 1.47 0.64
C GLY A 256 -20.48 1.38 2.16
N SER A 257 -20.48 2.54 2.86
CA SER A 257 -20.39 2.61 4.32
C SER A 257 -19.18 1.90 4.94
N VAL A 258 -18.07 1.76 4.19
CA VAL A 258 -16.86 1.12 4.71
C VAL A 258 -16.31 1.90 5.91
N ALA A 259 -15.81 1.17 6.91
CA ALA A 259 -15.21 1.77 8.11
C ALA A 259 -13.79 2.27 7.85
N VAL A 260 -13.06 1.59 6.94
CA VAL A 260 -11.67 1.90 6.60
C VAL A 260 -11.54 1.98 5.08
N VAL A 261 -11.07 3.11 4.54
CA VAL A 261 -10.73 3.26 3.13
C VAL A 261 -9.22 3.18 2.94
N GLN A 262 -8.76 2.41 1.94
CA GLN A 262 -7.36 1.99 1.82
C GLN A 262 -6.71 2.32 0.46
N PRO A 263 -6.80 3.54 -0.08
CA PRO A 263 -6.11 3.86 -1.33
C PRO A 263 -4.60 3.80 -1.13
N ASP A 264 -3.91 3.23 -2.13
CA ASP A 264 -2.44 3.21 -2.18
C ASP A 264 -1.94 4.45 -2.92
N VAL A 265 -1.08 5.26 -2.32
CA VAL A 265 -0.62 6.55 -2.89
C VAL A 265 0.09 6.41 -4.23
N VAL A 266 0.78 5.28 -4.47
CA VAL A 266 1.47 5.05 -5.76
C VAL A 266 0.55 4.52 -6.84
N LEU A 267 -0.66 4.08 -6.46
CA LEU A 267 -1.69 3.58 -7.37
C LEU A 267 -2.86 4.54 -7.54
N SER A 268 -3.12 5.40 -6.55
CA SER A 268 -4.38 6.13 -6.38
C SER A 268 -4.18 7.56 -5.92
N GLY A 269 -4.14 8.51 -6.83
CA GLY A 269 -4.21 9.93 -6.52
C GLY A 269 -2.96 10.58 -5.93
N GLY A 270 -1.84 9.88 -5.80
CA GLY A 270 -0.63 10.43 -5.22
C GLY A 270 -0.80 10.93 -3.78
N LEU A 271 0.14 11.72 -3.31
CA LEU A 271 0.11 12.28 -1.94
C LEU A 271 -0.96 13.37 -1.77
N VAL A 272 -1.23 14.16 -2.82
CA VAL A 272 -2.29 15.19 -2.77
C VAL A 272 -3.67 14.53 -2.70
N GLY A 273 -3.93 13.52 -3.52
CA GLY A 273 -5.17 12.76 -3.51
C GLY A 273 -5.38 12.02 -2.18
N ALA A 274 -4.32 11.41 -1.64
CA ALA A 274 -4.33 10.76 -0.33
C ALA A 274 -4.81 11.73 0.77
N GLY A 275 -4.27 12.95 0.81
CA GLY A 275 -4.69 13.96 1.78
C GLY A 275 -6.15 14.40 1.61
N ARG A 276 -6.67 14.46 0.38
CA ARG A 276 -8.09 14.77 0.11
C ARG A 276 -9.00 13.64 0.60
N ILE A 277 -8.65 12.39 0.29
CA ILE A 277 -9.44 11.21 0.70
C ILE A 277 -9.39 11.04 2.22
N ALA A 278 -8.24 11.25 2.86
CA ALA A 278 -8.09 11.18 4.30
C ALA A 278 -8.95 12.23 5.01
N ARG A 279 -9.00 13.46 4.50
CA ARG A 279 -9.89 14.51 5.02
C ARG A 279 -11.36 14.10 4.90
N LEU A 280 -11.76 13.61 3.72
CA LEU A 280 -13.11 13.14 3.49
C LEU A 280 -13.49 12.01 4.47
N ALA A 281 -12.60 11.03 4.68
CA ALA A 281 -12.82 9.95 5.64
C ALA A 281 -13.04 10.52 7.06
N SER A 282 -12.21 11.48 7.47
CA SER A 282 -12.34 12.15 8.77
C SER A 282 -13.66 12.91 8.92
N GLU A 283 -14.09 13.63 7.88
CA GLU A 283 -15.38 14.36 7.86
C GLU A 283 -16.60 13.42 8.00
N LEU A 284 -16.44 12.16 7.59
CA LEU A 284 -17.47 11.12 7.65
C LEU A 284 -17.33 10.19 8.88
N ASP A 285 -16.42 10.51 9.81
CA ASP A 285 -16.08 9.65 10.96
C ASP A 285 -15.64 8.24 10.52
N ARG A 286 -14.82 8.20 9.47
CA ARG A 286 -14.24 6.98 8.91
C ARG A 286 -12.72 7.03 9.00
N THR A 287 -12.10 5.86 8.91
CA THR A 287 -10.65 5.73 8.97
C THR A 287 -10.05 5.71 7.56
N TRP A 288 -8.95 6.42 7.38
CA TRP A 288 -8.06 6.28 6.23
C TRP A 288 -6.79 5.54 6.66
N SER A 289 -6.42 4.48 5.95
CA SER A 289 -5.19 3.71 6.17
C SER A 289 -4.69 3.22 4.81
N PRO A 290 -3.50 3.63 4.34
CA PRO A 290 -3.08 3.27 3.00
C PRO A 290 -2.80 1.77 2.90
N HIS A 291 -3.20 1.19 1.76
CA HIS A 291 -2.69 -0.10 1.30
C HIS A 291 -1.22 0.02 0.92
N THR A 292 -0.47 -1.05 1.08
CA THR A 292 0.89 -1.15 0.57
C THR A 292 1.19 -2.59 0.18
N TRP A 293 1.40 -2.84 -1.12
CA TRP A 293 2.00 -4.09 -1.59
C TRP A 293 2.85 -3.80 -2.83
N SER A 294 3.92 -3.04 -2.63
CA SER A 294 4.87 -2.59 -3.64
C SER A 294 6.30 -2.82 -3.13
N ASN A 295 7.29 -2.23 -3.78
CA ASN A 295 8.68 -2.20 -3.30
C ASN A 295 8.87 -1.19 -2.14
N GLY A 296 10.08 -1.13 -1.59
CA GLY A 296 10.40 -0.26 -0.46
C GLY A 296 10.11 1.23 -0.69
N TYR A 297 10.23 1.76 -1.91
CA TYR A 297 9.84 3.15 -2.21
C TYR A 297 8.33 3.36 -2.14
N GLY A 298 7.52 2.38 -2.60
CA GLY A 298 6.07 2.43 -2.43
C GLY A 298 5.68 2.39 -0.96
N LEU A 299 6.35 1.55 -0.16
CA LEU A 299 6.17 1.56 1.29
C LEU A 299 6.54 2.91 1.90
N LEU A 300 7.64 3.54 1.51
CA LEU A 300 8.02 4.87 2.00
C LEU A 300 6.96 5.92 1.65
N ALA A 301 6.46 5.95 0.42
CA ALA A 301 5.41 6.88 0.01
C ALA A 301 4.15 6.76 0.86
N ASN A 302 3.66 5.51 1.07
CA ASN A 302 2.50 5.22 1.90
C ASN A 302 2.77 5.50 3.39
N LEU A 303 3.98 5.23 3.88
CA LEU A 303 4.37 5.53 5.26
C LEU A 303 4.39 7.04 5.53
N HIS A 304 4.96 7.84 4.64
CA HIS A 304 4.92 9.30 4.76
C HIS A 304 3.49 9.85 4.76
N ALA A 305 2.62 9.32 3.89
CA ALA A 305 1.21 9.67 3.88
C ALA A 305 0.50 9.24 5.18
N ALA A 306 0.79 8.03 5.69
CA ALA A 306 0.22 7.55 6.94
C ALA A 306 0.63 8.40 8.14
N LEU A 307 1.90 8.83 8.21
CA LEU A 307 2.39 9.72 9.26
C LEU A 307 1.70 11.09 9.24
N ALA A 308 1.34 11.57 8.05
CA ALA A 308 0.67 12.85 7.89
C ALA A 308 -0.85 12.77 8.10
N PHE A 309 -1.51 11.73 7.63
CA PHE A 309 -2.96 11.75 7.44
C PHE A 309 -3.71 10.63 8.16
N SER A 310 -3.08 9.47 8.46
CA SER A 310 -3.82 8.31 8.96
C SER A 310 -4.37 8.52 10.37
N THR A 311 -5.64 8.17 10.54
CA THR A 311 -6.27 8.02 11.86
C THR A 311 -6.24 6.56 12.34
N CYS A 312 -5.83 5.62 11.50
CA CYS A 312 -5.57 4.25 11.88
C CYS A 312 -4.34 4.17 12.79
N PRO A 313 -4.35 3.33 13.84
CA PRO A 313 -3.16 3.10 14.65
C PRO A 313 -2.05 2.37 13.86
N TYR A 314 -2.40 1.68 12.78
CA TYR A 314 -1.51 0.83 12.01
C TYR A 314 -1.28 1.33 10.60
N VAL A 315 -0.10 1.01 10.03
CA VAL A 315 0.22 1.08 8.59
C VAL A 315 0.59 -0.30 8.07
N GLU A 316 0.23 -0.59 6.83
CA GLU A 316 0.58 -1.85 6.17
C GLU A 316 2.07 -1.95 5.88
N VAL A 317 2.67 -3.10 6.22
CA VAL A 317 4.04 -3.44 5.86
C VAL A 317 4.04 -4.85 5.25
N PRO A 318 4.28 -5.02 3.94
CA PRO A 318 4.44 -6.32 3.32
C PRO A 318 5.57 -7.10 3.99
N LEU A 319 5.23 -8.15 4.77
CA LEU A 319 6.21 -8.93 5.52
C LEU A 319 5.63 -10.31 5.85
N ASP A 320 6.13 -11.35 5.19
CA ASP A 320 5.74 -12.76 5.39
C ASP A 320 6.95 -13.69 5.26
N PRO A 321 7.96 -13.56 6.16
CA PRO A 321 9.14 -14.40 6.07
C PRO A 321 8.82 -15.88 6.28
N PRO A 322 9.56 -16.81 5.63
CA PRO A 322 10.73 -16.54 4.80
C PRO A 322 10.43 -16.12 3.36
N ALA A 323 9.18 -16.26 2.89
CA ALA A 323 8.83 -16.08 1.47
C ALA A 323 8.92 -14.63 1.00
N TRP A 324 8.43 -13.68 1.82
CA TRP A 324 8.49 -12.24 1.56
C TRP A 324 9.15 -11.53 2.72
N SER A 325 10.50 -11.48 2.68
CA SER A 325 11.30 -10.81 3.71
C SER A 325 11.39 -9.30 3.46
N ALA A 326 11.88 -8.56 4.45
CA ALA A 326 12.13 -7.13 4.33
C ALA A 326 13.17 -6.81 3.23
N GLU A 327 14.21 -7.64 3.08
CA GLU A 327 15.24 -7.48 2.05
C GLU A 327 14.66 -7.68 0.64
N ARG A 328 13.75 -8.64 0.46
CA ARG A 328 13.05 -8.85 -0.81
C ARG A 328 12.14 -7.68 -1.17
N ARG A 329 11.47 -7.07 -0.20
CA ARG A 329 10.66 -5.88 -0.39
C ARG A 329 11.52 -4.66 -0.74
N ASP A 330 12.62 -4.50 -0.02
CA ASP A 330 13.42 -3.26 -0.02
C ASP A 330 14.64 -3.32 -0.95
N TRP A 331 14.70 -4.27 -1.86
CA TRP A 331 15.85 -4.51 -2.75
C TRP A 331 16.31 -3.29 -3.58
N LEU A 332 15.42 -2.29 -3.77
CA LEU A 332 15.74 -1.01 -4.44
C LEU A 332 16.31 0.04 -3.47
N LEU A 333 16.18 -0.17 -2.17
CA LEU A 333 16.64 0.79 -1.18
C LEU A 333 18.06 0.47 -0.72
N PRO A 334 18.87 1.47 -0.35
CA PRO A 334 20.17 1.25 0.27
C PRO A 334 20.07 0.77 1.72
N VAL A 335 18.88 0.72 2.28
CA VAL A 335 18.58 0.31 3.67
C VAL A 335 17.34 -0.56 3.71
N VAL A 336 17.27 -1.44 4.70
CA VAL A 336 16.06 -2.24 4.97
C VAL A 336 15.17 -1.50 5.98
N LEU A 337 13.87 -1.44 5.69
CA LEU A 337 12.87 -0.82 6.58
C LEU A 337 12.35 -1.88 7.55
N GLU A 338 12.75 -1.78 8.80
CA GLU A 338 12.39 -2.76 9.83
C GLU A 338 11.27 -2.26 10.74
N ILE A 339 10.40 -3.18 11.17
CA ILE A 339 9.50 -2.95 12.28
C ILE A 339 10.32 -3.08 13.56
N ARG A 340 10.26 -2.04 14.42
CA ARG A 340 11.00 -2.00 15.68
C ARG A 340 10.40 -2.93 16.73
N ALA A 341 11.15 -3.22 17.78
CA ALA A 341 10.70 -4.07 18.90
C ALA A 341 9.45 -3.53 19.62
N ASP A 342 9.15 -2.23 19.51
CA ASP A 342 7.92 -1.62 20.03
C ASP A 342 6.72 -1.74 19.06
N GLY A 343 6.91 -2.35 17.90
CA GLY A 343 5.92 -2.54 16.84
C GLY A 343 5.79 -1.36 15.89
N THR A 344 6.61 -0.32 16.04
CA THR A 344 6.55 0.87 15.18
C THR A 344 7.47 0.75 13.96
N ILE A 345 7.12 1.48 12.90
CA ILE A 345 7.98 1.74 11.74
C ILE A 345 8.08 3.24 11.52
N SER A 346 9.23 3.68 11.01
CA SER A 346 9.46 5.07 10.59
C SER A 346 10.24 5.09 9.28
N PRO A 347 10.11 6.15 8.47
CA PRO A 347 11.04 6.36 7.38
C PRO A 347 12.47 6.53 7.90
N PRO A 348 13.49 6.27 7.06
CA PRO A 348 14.86 6.64 7.38
C PRO A 348 14.98 8.14 7.68
N PRO A 349 15.91 8.55 8.56
CA PRO A 349 16.12 9.96 8.86
C PRO A 349 16.67 10.69 7.63
N GLY A 350 16.18 11.91 7.39
CA GLY A 350 16.61 12.76 6.27
C GLY A 350 15.49 13.50 5.61
N SER A 351 15.84 14.26 4.60
CA SER A 351 14.91 15.04 3.79
C SER A 351 14.26 14.19 2.68
N GLY A 352 13.13 14.65 2.17
CA GLY A 352 12.37 13.91 1.17
C GLY A 352 11.74 12.64 1.74
N LEU A 353 11.88 11.52 1.02
CA LEU A 353 11.49 10.19 1.48
C LEU A 353 12.53 9.54 2.42
N GLY A 354 13.64 10.25 2.73
CA GLY A 354 14.69 9.80 3.62
C GLY A 354 15.80 8.97 2.95
N VAL A 355 15.69 8.62 1.69
CA VAL A 355 16.70 7.80 0.96
C VAL A 355 16.87 8.28 -0.48
N ALA A 356 18.08 8.06 -1.03
CA ALA A 356 18.34 8.11 -2.46
C ALA A 356 18.70 6.71 -2.96
N PRO A 357 18.41 6.35 -4.23
CA PRO A 357 18.81 5.07 -4.78
C PRO A 357 20.33 4.94 -4.85
N ASP A 358 20.86 3.79 -4.51
CA ASP A 358 22.23 3.41 -4.85
C ASP A 358 22.20 2.76 -6.24
N PHE A 359 22.33 3.57 -7.28
CA PHE A 359 22.24 3.10 -8.67
C PHE A 359 23.33 2.09 -9.03
N ASP A 360 24.52 2.21 -8.44
CA ASP A 360 25.62 1.27 -8.70
C ASP A 360 25.30 -0.12 -8.11
N ALA A 361 24.73 -0.17 -6.91
CA ALA A 361 24.37 -1.43 -6.27
C ALA A 361 23.26 -2.19 -7.05
N ILE A 362 22.31 -1.47 -7.65
CA ILE A 362 21.18 -2.09 -8.38
C ILE A 362 21.37 -2.18 -9.88
N GLU A 363 22.48 -1.69 -10.46
CA GLU A 363 22.72 -1.67 -11.91
C GLU A 363 22.65 -3.07 -12.54
N GLN A 364 23.06 -4.11 -11.81
CA GLN A 364 22.97 -5.50 -12.27
C GLN A 364 21.54 -5.98 -12.60
N TYR A 365 20.52 -5.31 -12.06
CA TYR A 365 19.08 -5.62 -12.26
C TYR A 365 18.44 -4.73 -13.32
N ARG A 366 19.18 -3.82 -13.93
CA ARG A 366 18.63 -2.87 -14.91
C ARG A 366 18.18 -3.56 -16.19
N ILE A 367 16.99 -3.19 -16.69
CA ILE A 367 16.41 -3.73 -17.93
C ILE A 367 15.98 -2.64 -18.92
N GLY A 368 16.10 -1.36 -18.56
CA GLY A 368 15.74 -0.25 -19.45
C GLY A 368 15.86 1.13 -18.81
#